data_b20aa421ab41592cee0b80515df21708
#
_entry.id   b20aa421ab41592cee0b80515df21708
#
_cell.length_a   1.000
_cell.length_b   1.000
_cell.length_c   1.000
_cell.angle_alpha   90.00
_cell.angle_beta   90.00
_cell.angle_gamma   90.00
#
_symmetry.space_group_name_H-M   'P 1'
#
loop_
_entity.id
_entity.type
_entity.pdbx_description
1 polymer ?
#
loop_
_entity_poly.entity_id
_entity_poly.type
_entity_poly.pdbx_seq_one_letter_code
_entity_poly.pdbx_strand_id
1 'polypeptide(L)'
;MSVARTKKILFVLGGPGAGKGTQCTKLVEKFGFVHLSAGDLLREERQSGSANGEIIDRMIKEGQIVPVKITLNLLQQAMVKSGRELFLIDGFPRNFDNLQGWQDEMTEEEFQVQGVLFYDCPESVMEERLLERGKTSGRTDDNTEAIHKRFRTYLDSTMPVITHYEKQNKVFKVDATPGPDEIFEATSALIGPLVAK
;
A
#
# COMPACT_ATOMS: atom_id res chain seq x y z
N MET A 1 7.75 32.58 6.81
CA MET A 1 6.77 31.57 6.37
C MET A 1 7.58 30.37 5.88
N SER A 2 7.53 29.22 6.58
CA SER A 2 8.17 27.99 6.11
C SER A 2 7.41 27.54 4.87
N VAL A 3 8.06 27.50 3.70
CA VAL A 3 7.49 26.90 2.50
C VAL A 3 7.28 25.43 2.84
N ALA A 4 6.03 25.00 2.87
CA ALA A 4 5.72 23.58 3.06
C ALA A 4 6.40 22.80 1.94
N ARG A 5 7.33 21.90 2.29
CA ARG A 5 8.04 21.10 1.29
C ARG A 5 7.11 20.05 0.72
N THR A 6 7.06 19.96 -0.60
CA THR A 6 6.25 18.97 -1.31
C THR A 6 6.64 17.55 -0.91
N LYS A 7 5.67 16.77 -0.48
CA LYS A 7 5.86 15.34 -0.19
C LYS A 7 5.74 14.52 -1.47
N LYS A 8 6.74 13.74 -1.78
CA LYS A 8 6.77 12.81 -2.90
C LYS A 8 6.22 11.47 -2.50
N ILE A 9 5.16 11.05 -3.17
CA ILE A 9 4.40 9.84 -2.84
C ILE A 9 4.59 8.80 -3.95
N LEU A 10 4.98 7.59 -3.57
CA LEU A 10 4.94 6.42 -4.42
C LEU A 10 3.95 5.41 -3.80
N PHE A 11 2.86 5.15 -4.48
CA PHE A 11 1.94 4.11 -4.07
C PHE A 11 2.53 2.73 -4.34
N VAL A 12 2.35 1.80 -3.42
CA VAL A 12 2.82 0.43 -3.55
C VAL A 12 1.61 -0.50 -3.58
N LEU A 13 1.31 -1.05 -4.75
CA LEU A 13 0.15 -1.88 -5.00
C LEU A 13 0.55 -3.29 -5.46
N GLY A 14 -0.38 -4.19 -5.35
CA GLY A 14 -0.25 -5.60 -5.66
C GLY A 14 -1.20 -6.42 -4.80
N GLY A 15 -1.43 -7.65 -5.15
CA GLY A 15 -2.30 -8.54 -4.40
C GLY A 15 -1.81 -8.79 -2.97
N PRO A 16 -2.70 -9.31 -2.11
CA PRO A 16 -2.31 -9.76 -0.78
C PRO A 16 -1.27 -10.89 -0.92
N GLY A 17 -0.17 -10.82 -0.18
CA GLY A 17 0.91 -11.80 -0.28
C GLY A 17 1.92 -11.58 -1.40
N ALA A 18 1.83 -10.50 -2.17
CA ALA A 18 2.79 -10.18 -3.24
C ALA A 18 4.17 -9.72 -2.75
N GLY A 19 4.39 -9.58 -1.43
CA GLY A 19 5.69 -9.22 -0.87
C GLY A 19 5.93 -7.71 -0.73
N LYS A 20 4.89 -6.87 -0.85
CA LYS A 20 4.99 -5.40 -0.75
C LYS A 20 5.73 -4.93 0.50
N GLY A 21 5.34 -5.43 1.67
CA GLY A 21 5.94 -5.02 2.95
C GLY A 21 7.45 -5.35 3.02
N THR A 22 7.85 -6.52 2.56
CA THR A 22 9.25 -6.94 2.49
C THR A 22 10.06 -6.00 1.61
N GLN A 23 9.54 -5.66 0.44
CA GLN A 23 10.20 -4.74 -0.48
C GLN A 23 10.26 -3.32 0.06
N CYS A 24 9.17 -2.83 0.68
CA CYS A 24 9.16 -1.53 1.32
C CYS A 24 10.24 -1.39 2.39
N THR A 25 10.47 -2.41 3.23
CA THR A 25 11.54 -2.41 4.23
C THR A 25 12.91 -2.19 3.57
N LYS A 26 13.21 -2.94 2.51
CA LYS A 26 14.48 -2.80 1.76
C LYS A 26 14.61 -1.43 1.09
N LEU A 27 13.51 -0.87 0.59
CA LEU A 27 13.50 0.47 -0.04
C LEU A 27 13.71 1.59 0.99
N VAL A 28 13.16 1.44 2.19
CA VAL A 28 13.42 2.36 3.31
C VAL A 28 14.91 2.40 3.64
N GLU A 29 15.53 1.24 3.76
CA GLU A 29 16.96 1.12 4.09
C GLU A 29 17.86 1.75 3.02
N LYS A 30 17.56 1.51 1.75
CA LYS A 30 18.37 1.99 0.63
C LYS A 30 18.16 3.46 0.27
N PHE A 31 16.91 3.92 0.23
CA PHE A 31 16.54 5.22 -0.32
C PHE A 31 16.03 6.23 0.72
N GLY A 32 15.84 5.82 1.97
CA GLY A 32 15.38 6.70 3.04
C GLY A 32 13.90 7.07 2.97
N PHE A 33 13.06 6.28 2.32
CA PHE A 33 11.61 6.44 2.36
C PHE A 33 11.05 6.30 3.77
N VAL A 34 9.90 6.91 4.01
CA VAL A 34 9.00 6.53 5.09
C VAL A 34 7.98 5.56 4.54
N HIS A 35 7.90 4.36 5.10
CA HIS A 35 6.91 3.35 4.73
C HIS A 35 5.65 3.51 5.59
N LEU A 36 4.52 3.73 4.94
CA LEU A 36 3.20 3.76 5.56
C LEU A 36 2.35 2.65 4.97
N SER A 37 2.11 1.60 5.75
CA SER A 37 1.18 0.53 5.38
C SER A 37 -0.23 0.90 5.84
N ALA A 38 -1.13 1.14 4.89
CA ALA A 38 -2.54 1.42 5.19
C ALA A 38 -3.17 0.30 6.02
N GLY A 39 -2.84 -0.97 5.70
CA GLY A 39 -3.33 -2.11 6.46
C GLY A 39 -2.82 -2.15 7.89
N ASP A 40 -1.55 -1.81 8.14
CA ASP A 40 -0.99 -1.78 9.50
C ASP A 40 -1.54 -0.61 10.30
N LEU A 41 -1.68 0.58 9.72
CA LEU A 41 -2.32 1.72 10.37
C LEU A 41 -3.77 1.40 10.79
N LEU A 42 -4.52 0.70 9.93
CA LEU A 42 -5.87 0.27 10.27
C LEU A 42 -5.89 -0.78 11.39
N ARG A 43 -4.94 -1.71 11.41
CA ARG A 43 -4.82 -2.69 12.50
C ARG A 43 -4.45 -2.04 13.84
N GLU A 44 -3.57 -1.05 13.83
CA GLU A 44 -3.22 -0.25 15.02
C GLU A 44 -4.44 0.54 15.52
N GLU A 45 -5.16 1.20 14.62
CA GLU A 45 -6.38 1.94 14.97
C GLU A 45 -7.46 1.01 15.56
N ARG A 46 -7.61 -0.19 15.03
CA ARG A 46 -8.50 -1.22 15.59
C ARG A 46 -8.15 -1.55 17.04
N GLN A 47 -6.87 -1.61 17.37
CA GLN A 47 -6.39 -1.97 18.70
C GLN A 47 -6.42 -0.80 19.69
N SER A 48 -6.51 0.44 19.20
CA SER A 48 -6.48 1.64 20.03
C SER A 48 -7.72 1.86 20.89
N GLY A 49 -8.82 1.11 20.63
CA GLY A 49 -10.11 1.29 21.28
C GLY A 49 -10.91 2.48 20.78
N SER A 50 -10.55 3.02 19.63
CA SER A 50 -11.28 4.13 18.99
C SER A 50 -12.69 3.72 18.53
N ALA A 51 -13.54 4.71 18.29
CA ALA A 51 -14.89 4.50 17.75
C ALA A 51 -14.91 3.80 16.38
N ASN A 52 -13.81 3.89 15.61
CA ASN A 52 -13.66 3.23 14.32
C ASN A 52 -13.23 1.77 14.43
N GLY A 53 -12.79 1.31 15.61
CA GLY A 53 -12.18 -0.01 15.79
C GLY A 53 -13.10 -1.17 15.40
N GLU A 54 -14.38 -1.12 15.75
CA GLU A 54 -15.36 -2.16 15.39
C GLU A 54 -15.63 -2.22 13.88
N ILE A 55 -15.72 -1.06 13.23
CA ILE A 55 -15.91 -0.97 11.77
C ILE A 55 -14.71 -1.59 11.07
N ILE A 56 -13.51 -1.19 11.48
CA ILE A 56 -12.25 -1.69 10.91
C ILE A 56 -12.12 -3.21 11.10
N ASP A 57 -12.43 -3.73 12.30
CA ASP A 57 -12.33 -5.15 12.61
C ASP A 57 -13.24 -5.99 11.70
N ARG A 58 -14.49 -5.59 11.54
CA ARG A 58 -15.45 -6.24 10.65
C ARG A 58 -14.97 -6.24 9.20
N MET A 59 -14.56 -5.08 8.68
CA MET A 59 -14.12 -4.93 7.29
C MET A 59 -12.86 -5.75 6.99
N ILE A 60 -11.90 -5.79 7.91
CA ILE A 60 -10.68 -6.60 7.76
C ILE A 60 -11.01 -8.09 7.70
N LYS A 61 -11.86 -8.59 8.61
CA LYS A 61 -12.28 -9.99 8.65
C LYS A 61 -12.98 -10.44 7.37
N GLU A 62 -13.77 -9.55 6.78
CA GLU A 62 -14.50 -9.83 5.55
C GLU A 62 -13.71 -9.54 4.27
N GLY A 63 -12.46 -9.11 4.38
CA GLY A 63 -11.62 -8.75 3.23
C GLY A 63 -12.12 -7.55 2.45
N GLN A 64 -12.94 -6.72 3.08
CA GLN A 64 -13.53 -5.51 2.50
C GLN A 64 -12.63 -4.29 2.67
N ILE A 65 -12.89 -3.26 1.88
CA ILE A 65 -12.16 -1.99 1.93
C ILE A 65 -12.80 -1.07 2.98
N VAL A 66 -12.00 -0.59 3.92
CA VAL A 66 -12.44 0.35 4.97
C VAL A 66 -12.82 1.70 4.33
N PRO A 67 -13.84 2.42 4.85
CA PRO A 67 -14.23 3.73 4.34
C PRO A 67 -13.05 4.69 4.20
N VAL A 68 -12.97 5.37 3.05
CA VAL A 68 -11.79 6.17 2.66
C VAL A 68 -11.40 7.23 3.68
N LYS A 69 -12.36 7.90 4.30
CA LYS A 69 -12.10 8.95 5.30
C LYS A 69 -11.27 8.46 6.50
N ILE A 70 -11.51 7.23 6.96
CA ILE A 70 -10.75 6.63 8.06
C ILE A 70 -9.29 6.43 7.62
N THR A 71 -9.09 5.80 6.47
CA THR A 71 -7.75 5.50 5.94
C THR A 71 -6.96 6.77 5.61
N LEU A 72 -7.59 7.75 4.95
CA LEU A 72 -6.94 9.02 4.61
C LEU A 72 -6.51 9.80 5.85
N ASN A 73 -7.36 9.89 6.86
CA ASN A 73 -7.03 10.58 8.11
C ASN A 73 -5.79 9.95 8.78
N LEU A 74 -5.73 8.62 8.84
CA LEU A 74 -4.58 7.92 9.40
C LEU A 74 -3.30 8.15 8.60
N LEU A 75 -3.38 8.09 7.27
CA LEU A 75 -2.24 8.36 6.37
C LEU A 75 -1.75 9.80 6.51
N GLN A 76 -2.65 10.76 6.48
CA GLN A 76 -2.30 12.19 6.59
C GLN A 76 -1.62 12.50 7.94
N GLN A 77 -2.19 12.02 9.03
CA GLN A 77 -1.59 12.18 10.37
C GLN A 77 -0.19 11.56 10.43
N ALA A 78 0.01 10.36 9.89
CA ALA A 78 1.30 9.69 9.88
C ALA A 78 2.33 10.45 9.03
N MET A 79 1.94 10.96 7.86
CA MET A 79 2.82 11.77 7.01
C MET A 79 3.24 13.07 7.68
N VAL A 80 2.30 13.80 8.27
CA VAL A 80 2.58 15.05 8.98
C VAL A 80 3.47 14.81 10.19
N LYS A 81 3.15 13.80 11.00
CA LYS A 81 3.94 13.44 12.19
C LYS A 81 5.38 13.07 11.88
N SER A 82 5.62 12.44 10.72
CA SER A 82 6.97 12.02 10.33
C SER A 82 7.91 13.19 10.01
N GLY A 83 7.38 14.33 9.58
CA GLY A 83 8.17 15.50 9.15
C GLY A 83 9.05 15.25 7.91
N ARG A 84 8.85 14.13 7.19
CA ARG A 84 9.64 13.71 6.03
C ARG A 84 8.94 14.05 4.71
N GLU A 85 9.66 13.89 3.61
CA GLU A 85 9.21 14.30 2.27
C GLU A 85 9.05 13.13 1.29
N LEU A 86 9.57 11.96 1.61
CA LEU A 86 9.60 10.81 0.69
C LEU A 86 8.86 9.61 1.29
N PHE A 87 7.77 9.20 0.66
CA PHE A 87 6.84 8.20 1.19
C PHE A 87 6.57 7.04 0.24
N LEU A 88 6.56 5.83 0.80
CA LEU A 88 5.91 4.66 0.23
C LEU A 88 4.57 4.46 0.94
N ILE A 89 3.46 4.55 0.23
CA ILE A 89 2.14 4.24 0.77
C ILE A 89 1.71 2.88 0.25
N ASP A 90 1.78 1.88 1.13
CA ASP A 90 1.54 0.48 0.81
C ASP A 90 0.07 0.11 1.05
N GLY A 91 -0.54 -0.47 0.02
CA GLY A 91 -1.90 -0.97 0.09
C GLY A 91 -2.99 0.11 0.01
N PHE A 92 -2.68 1.25 -0.59
CA PHE A 92 -3.60 2.35 -0.90
C PHE A 92 -3.15 3.05 -2.20
N PRO A 93 -4.07 3.51 -3.08
CA PRO A 93 -5.52 3.31 -3.03
C PRO A 93 -5.92 1.87 -3.42
N ARG A 94 -7.04 1.36 -2.87
CA ARG A 94 -7.53 0.00 -3.16
C ARG A 94 -8.76 -0.04 -4.05
N ASN A 95 -9.44 1.07 -4.23
CA ASN A 95 -10.60 1.23 -5.10
C ASN A 95 -10.69 2.67 -5.60
N PHE A 96 -11.67 2.96 -6.47
CA PHE A 96 -11.86 4.31 -6.99
C PHE A 96 -12.33 5.31 -5.93
N ASP A 97 -13.06 4.89 -4.90
CA ASP A 97 -13.44 5.78 -3.80
C ASP A 97 -12.20 6.24 -3.02
N ASN A 98 -11.23 5.35 -2.82
CA ASN A 98 -9.94 5.71 -2.23
C ASN A 98 -9.17 6.70 -3.10
N LEU A 99 -9.14 6.47 -4.40
CA LEU A 99 -8.46 7.34 -5.36
C LEU A 99 -9.11 8.73 -5.39
N GLN A 100 -10.44 8.79 -5.48
CA GLN A 100 -11.19 10.04 -5.48
C GLN A 100 -10.99 10.81 -4.17
N GLY A 101 -11.10 10.13 -3.03
CA GLY A 101 -10.88 10.75 -1.72
C GLY A 101 -9.46 11.32 -1.59
N TRP A 102 -8.45 10.64 -2.13
CA TRP A 102 -7.08 11.17 -2.19
C TRP A 102 -7.01 12.46 -3.02
N GLN A 103 -7.62 12.47 -4.21
CA GLN A 103 -7.62 13.62 -5.10
C GLN A 103 -8.38 14.83 -4.52
N ASP A 104 -9.42 14.58 -3.75
CA ASP A 104 -10.24 15.63 -3.14
C ASP A 104 -9.58 16.28 -1.90
N GLU A 105 -8.82 15.49 -1.13
CA GLU A 105 -8.28 15.93 0.16
C GLU A 105 -6.77 16.23 0.13
N MET A 106 -6.01 15.62 -0.80
CA MET A 106 -4.56 15.76 -0.90
C MET A 106 -4.18 16.60 -2.12
N THR A 107 -3.83 17.85 -1.91
CA THR A 107 -3.44 18.75 -3.01
C THR A 107 -2.12 18.31 -3.64
N GLU A 108 -2.01 18.42 -4.97
CA GLU A 108 -0.79 18.03 -5.71
C GLU A 108 0.43 18.90 -5.34
N GLU A 109 0.19 20.14 -4.90
CA GLU A 109 1.24 21.03 -4.41
C GLU A 109 1.90 20.51 -3.14
N GLU A 110 1.14 19.86 -2.26
CA GLU A 110 1.65 19.32 -1.00
C GLU A 110 2.00 17.84 -1.12
N PHE A 111 1.23 17.04 -1.86
CA PHE A 111 1.34 15.58 -1.96
C PHE A 111 1.46 15.13 -3.41
N GLN A 112 2.66 15.17 -3.95
CA GLN A 112 2.91 14.82 -5.34
C GLN A 112 3.04 13.32 -5.55
N VAL A 113 2.07 12.71 -6.24
CA VAL A 113 2.11 11.30 -6.61
C VAL A 113 3.07 11.08 -7.77
N GLN A 114 4.19 10.40 -7.51
CA GLN A 114 5.21 10.08 -8.53
C GLN A 114 4.77 8.91 -9.42
N GLY A 115 3.96 8.00 -8.88
CA GLY A 115 3.46 6.84 -9.59
C GLY A 115 3.05 5.71 -8.66
N VAL A 116 2.85 4.55 -9.27
CA VAL A 116 2.48 3.29 -8.61
C VAL A 116 3.54 2.26 -8.85
N LEU A 117 4.13 1.73 -7.80
CA LEU A 117 4.98 0.56 -7.83
C LEU A 117 4.08 -0.68 -7.70
N PHE A 118 3.96 -1.44 -8.79
CA PHE A 118 3.05 -2.57 -8.87
C PHE A 118 3.81 -3.89 -8.85
N TYR A 119 3.62 -4.65 -7.77
CA TYR A 119 4.15 -6.01 -7.63
C TYR A 119 3.14 -7.01 -8.17
N ASP A 120 3.40 -7.49 -9.39
CA ASP A 120 2.57 -8.48 -10.08
C ASP A 120 2.98 -9.90 -9.68
N CYS A 121 2.02 -10.67 -9.18
CA CYS A 121 2.28 -12.01 -8.65
C CYS A 121 1.08 -12.92 -8.92
N PRO A 122 1.30 -14.17 -9.39
CA PRO A 122 0.23 -15.14 -9.54
C PRO A 122 -0.48 -15.44 -8.22
N GLU A 123 -1.79 -15.67 -8.28
CA GLU A 123 -2.63 -15.93 -7.10
C GLU A 123 -2.13 -17.13 -6.29
N SER A 124 -1.71 -18.21 -6.97
CA SER A 124 -1.17 -19.42 -6.30
C SER A 124 0.07 -19.12 -5.44
N VAL A 125 0.97 -18.28 -5.92
CA VAL A 125 2.18 -17.87 -5.19
C VAL A 125 1.81 -16.97 -4.00
N MET A 126 0.88 -16.05 -4.20
CA MET A 126 0.39 -15.17 -3.13
C MET A 126 -0.33 -15.96 -2.03
N GLU A 127 -1.16 -16.94 -2.40
CA GLU A 127 -1.87 -17.81 -1.45
C GLU A 127 -0.89 -18.60 -0.58
N GLU A 128 0.10 -19.24 -1.19
CA GLU A 128 1.14 -19.98 -0.47
C GLU A 128 1.87 -19.09 0.55
N ARG A 129 2.29 -17.89 0.13
CA ARG A 129 2.96 -16.92 1.00
C ARG A 129 2.08 -16.44 2.16
N LEU A 130 0.79 -16.25 1.91
CA LEU A 130 -0.16 -15.82 2.95
C LEU A 130 -0.44 -16.92 3.96
N LEU A 131 -0.60 -18.16 3.53
CA LEU A 131 -0.78 -19.31 4.42
C LEU A 131 0.45 -19.56 5.28
N GLU A 132 1.64 -19.43 4.71
CA GLU A 132 2.89 -19.52 5.49
C GLU A 132 3.01 -18.39 6.51
N ARG A 133 2.72 -17.14 6.10
CA ARG A 133 2.70 -16.00 7.01
C ARG A 133 1.68 -16.17 8.14
N GLY A 134 0.52 -16.74 7.85
CA GLY A 134 -0.55 -16.99 8.82
C GLY A 134 -0.13 -17.85 10.01
N LYS A 135 0.89 -18.70 9.84
CA LYS A 135 1.42 -19.55 10.93
C LYS A 135 2.08 -18.74 12.05
N THR A 136 2.58 -17.54 11.77
CA THR A 136 3.39 -16.76 12.72
C THR A 136 2.96 -15.32 12.90
N SER A 137 2.19 -14.75 11.97
CA SER A 137 1.88 -13.31 11.96
C SER A 137 0.84 -12.86 12.98
N GLY A 138 0.00 -13.79 13.48
CA GLY A 138 -1.15 -13.45 14.31
C GLY A 138 -2.26 -12.64 13.60
N ARG A 139 -2.18 -12.47 12.27
CA ARG A 139 -3.20 -11.77 11.49
C ARG A 139 -4.46 -12.62 11.35
N THR A 140 -5.61 -12.03 11.65
CA THR A 140 -6.91 -12.71 11.61
C THR A 140 -7.44 -12.94 10.18
N ASP A 141 -6.84 -12.28 9.19
CA ASP A 141 -7.19 -12.34 7.77
C ASP A 141 -6.25 -13.20 6.90
N ASP A 142 -5.33 -13.95 7.52
CA ASP A 142 -4.42 -14.89 6.85
C ASP A 142 -4.93 -16.34 6.96
N ASN A 143 -6.20 -16.55 6.70
CA ASN A 143 -6.82 -17.89 6.57
C ASN A 143 -7.44 -18.04 5.18
N THR A 144 -7.68 -19.27 4.75
CA THR A 144 -8.12 -19.58 3.38
C THR A 144 -9.36 -18.79 2.96
N GLU A 145 -10.38 -18.67 3.82
CA GLU A 145 -11.60 -17.96 3.50
C GLU A 145 -11.37 -16.46 3.31
N ALA A 146 -10.65 -15.82 4.23
CA ALA A 146 -10.32 -14.40 4.16
C ALA A 146 -9.37 -14.09 2.97
N ILE A 147 -8.42 -14.99 2.68
CA ILE A 147 -7.51 -14.88 1.53
C ILE A 147 -8.29 -14.83 0.22
N HIS A 148 -9.25 -15.72 0.01
CA HIS A 148 -10.07 -15.74 -1.20
C HIS A 148 -10.93 -14.48 -1.34
N LYS A 149 -11.50 -13.97 -0.25
CA LYS A 149 -12.23 -12.69 -0.24
C LYS A 149 -11.32 -11.53 -0.62
N ARG A 150 -10.10 -11.49 -0.10
CA ARG A 150 -9.09 -10.45 -0.40
C ARG A 150 -8.63 -10.50 -1.85
N PHE A 151 -8.45 -11.68 -2.44
CA PHE A 151 -8.13 -11.82 -3.87
C PHE A 151 -9.25 -11.27 -4.74
N ARG A 152 -10.50 -11.58 -4.42
CA ARG A 152 -11.65 -11.04 -5.14
C ARG A 152 -11.69 -9.52 -5.06
N THR A 153 -11.54 -8.95 -3.87
CA THR A 153 -11.48 -7.49 -3.68
C THR A 153 -10.33 -6.86 -4.47
N TYR A 154 -9.16 -7.50 -4.48
CA TYR A 154 -8.01 -7.05 -5.25
C TYR A 154 -8.31 -7.03 -6.76
N LEU A 155 -8.83 -8.12 -7.31
CA LEU A 155 -9.13 -8.23 -8.74
C LEU A 155 -10.26 -7.28 -9.17
N ASP A 156 -11.32 -7.20 -8.38
CA ASP A 156 -12.52 -6.44 -8.74
C ASP A 156 -12.38 -4.93 -8.49
N SER A 157 -11.62 -4.52 -7.50
CA SER A 157 -11.55 -3.13 -7.05
C SER A 157 -10.18 -2.48 -7.21
N THR A 158 -9.09 -3.20 -6.95
CA THR A 158 -7.73 -2.63 -6.97
C THR A 158 -7.09 -2.69 -8.36
N MET A 159 -7.25 -3.78 -9.08
CA MET A 159 -6.75 -3.87 -10.47
C MET A 159 -7.26 -2.76 -11.38
N PRO A 160 -8.54 -2.34 -11.33
CA PRO A 160 -9.01 -1.18 -12.08
C PRO A 160 -8.26 0.13 -11.75
N VAL A 161 -7.86 0.33 -10.50
CA VAL A 161 -7.04 1.51 -10.11
C VAL A 161 -5.65 1.43 -10.73
N ILE A 162 -5.02 0.25 -10.71
CA ILE A 162 -3.72 0.04 -11.35
C ILE A 162 -3.82 0.34 -12.86
N THR A 163 -4.82 -0.20 -13.53
CA THR A 163 -5.10 0.06 -14.95
C THR A 163 -5.32 1.55 -15.25
N HIS A 164 -5.98 2.27 -14.34
CA HIS A 164 -6.15 3.73 -14.45
C HIS A 164 -4.79 4.46 -14.48
N TYR A 165 -3.85 4.07 -13.61
CA TYR A 165 -2.50 4.65 -13.61
C TYR A 165 -1.64 4.17 -14.78
N GLU A 166 -1.82 2.93 -15.26
CA GLU A 166 -1.14 2.42 -16.47
C GLU A 166 -1.45 3.30 -17.70
N LYS A 167 -2.70 3.69 -17.88
CA LYS A 167 -3.11 4.61 -18.96
C LYS A 167 -2.44 5.98 -18.90
N GLN A 168 -1.93 6.36 -17.74
CA GLN A 168 -1.19 7.61 -17.53
C GLN A 168 0.33 7.42 -17.59
N ASN A 169 0.82 6.21 -17.92
CA ASN A 169 2.24 5.84 -17.87
C ASN A 169 2.90 6.08 -16.48
N LYS A 170 2.12 5.89 -15.42
CA LYS A 170 2.57 6.09 -14.02
C LYS A 170 2.72 4.78 -13.25
N VAL A 171 2.80 3.62 -13.90
CA VAL A 171 2.99 2.32 -13.25
C VAL A 171 4.39 1.77 -13.50
N PHE A 172 5.07 1.44 -12.41
CA PHE A 172 6.34 0.72 -12.39
C PHE A 172 6.05 -0.74 -12.02
N LYS A 173 5.90 -1.58 -13.05
CA LYS A 173 5.53 -2.98 -12.87
C LYS A 173 6.77 -3.83 -12.59
N VAL A 174 6.69 -4.66 -11.54
CA VAL A 174 7.73 -5.59 -11.12
C VAL A 174 7.13 -7.00 -11.03
N ASP A 175 7.78 -7.98 -11.64
CA ASP A 175 7.48 -9.39 -11.40
C ASP A 175 7.86 -9.74 -9.95
N ALA A 176 6.87 -10.16 -9.16
CA ALA A 176 7.03 -10.49 -7.76
C ALA A 176 7.10 -12.01 -7.49
N THR A 177 7.34 -12.83 -8.53
CA THR A 177 7.52 -14.28 -8.39
C THR A 177 8.90 -14.70 -7.90
N PRO A 178 10.02 -14.04 -8.25
CA PRO A 178 11.36 -14.42 -7.80
C PRO A 178 11.57 -14.25 -6.29
N GLY A 179 12.82 -14.47 -5.87
CA GLY A 179 13.24 -14.22 -4.50
C GLY A 179 13.26 -12.73 -4.13
N PRO A 180 13.22 -12.39 -2.83
CA PRO A 180 13.13 -11.00 -2.37
C PRO A 180 14.27 -10.11 -2.86
N ASP A 181 15.47 -10.63 -3.02
CA ASP A 181 16.64 -9.85 -3.45
C ASP A 181 16.58 -9.53 -4.94
N GLU A 182 16.18 -10.47 -5.78
CA GLU A 182 15.98 -10.24 -7.22
C GLU A 182 14.87 -9.21 -7.48
N ILE A 183 13.75 -9.32 -6.75
CA ILE A 183 12.67 -8.34 -6.81
C ILE A 183 13.17 -6.97 -6.40
N PHE A 184 14.01 -6.90 -5.37
CA PHE A 184 14.56 -5.64 -4.88
C PHE A 184 15.53 -4.98 -5.87
N GLU A 185 16.37 -5.76 -6.56
CA GLU A 185 17.24 -5.26 -7.63
C GLU A 185 16.43 -4.66 -8.78
N ALA A 186 15.42 -5.40 -9.26
CA ALA A 186 14.52 -4.92 -10.31
C ALA A 186 13.78 -3.64 -9.88
N THR A 187 13.24 -3.62 -8.67
CA THR A 187 12.56 -2.44 -8.11
C THR A 187 13.49 -1.24 -8.02
N SER A 188 14.71 -1.45 -7.50
CA SER A 188 15.70 -0.38 -7.33
C SER A 188 16.11 0.25 -8.65
N ALA A 189 16.22 -0.54 -9.71
CA ALA A 189 16.55 -0.05 -11.05
C ALA A 189 15.42 0.84 -11.61
N LEU A 190 14.15 0.49 -11.36
CA LEU A 190 13.01 1.25 -11.85
C LEU A 190 12.81 2.58 -11.12
N ILE A 191 12.93 2.59 -9.79
CA ILE A 191 12.60 3.79 -9.00
C ILE A 191 13.81 4.67 -8.69
N GLY A 192 15.03 4.16 -8.83
CA GLY A 192 16.26 4.92 -8.58
C GLY A 192 16.28 6.30 -9.23
N PRO A 193 15.93 6.43 -10.51
CA PRO A 193 15.87 7.73 -11.19
C PRO A 193 14.86 8.73 -10.61
N LEU A 194 13.81 8.24 -9.93
CA LEU A 194 12.78 9.09 -9.29
C LEU A 194 13.26 9.69 -7.98
N VAL A 195 14.18 9.00 -7.30
CA VAL A 195 14.64 9.36 -5.96
C VAL A 195 15.93 10.20 -6.02
N ALA A 196 16.70 10.07 -7.11
CA ALA A 196 17.93 10.80 -7.31
C ALA A 196 17.75 12.29 -7.68
N LYS A 197 16.51 12.74 -7.82
CA LYS A 197 16.13 14.14 -8.08
C LYS A 197 15.60 14.78 -6.80
#